data_cc111ceb33dd4d5154fb342437f8ece4
#
_entry.id   cc111ceb33dd4d5154fb342437f8ece4
#
_cell.length_a   1.000
_cell.length_b   1.000
_cell.length_c   1.000
_cell.angle_alpha   90.00
_cell.angle_beta   90.00
_cell.angle_gamma   90.00
#
_symmetry.space_group_name_H-M   'P 1'
#
loop_
_entity.id
_entity.type
_entity.pdbx_description
1 polymer ?
#
loop_
_entity_poly.entity_id
_entity_poly.type
_entity_poly.pdbx_seq_one_letter_code
_entity_poly.pdbx_strand_id
1 'polypeptide(L)'
;SSSAASDVYKRQGKVSPLAHFKAMRTALLTAFSTASSSATLPVTMRCIQDNAGVSKKTASFTLPLGATVNMDGTALYECVAVIFVAQVVGFQMDLAQQFVVVLAALLTSVGVAGIPSASLVAIFIILKNSGVPGAEAAIVALLAVDRLLDMSRTAVNVLGDSCAAVVLSLIHISEPTRRDP
;
A
#
# COMPACT_ATOMS: atom_id res chain seq x y z
N SER A 1 -11.47 1.14 -0.64
CA SER A 1 -10.22 0.74 -1.10
C SER A 1 -9.98 -0.74 -1.37
N SER A 2 -9.95 -1.69 -0.45
CA SER A 2 -9.77 -3.11 -0.80
C SER A 2 -10.94 -3.69 -1.62
N SER A 3 -12.16 -3.18 -1.45
CA SER A 3 -13.32 -3.55 -2.25
C SER A 3 -13.20 -3.07 -3.71
N ALA A 4 -12.68 -1.87 -3.93
CA ALA A 4 -12.51 -1.32 -5.27
C ALA A 4 -11.46 -2.12 -6.07
N ALA A 5 -10.32 -2.46 -5.46
CA ALA A 5 -9.31 -3.32 -6.10
C ALA A 5 -9.87 -4.73 -6.38
N SER A 6 -10.66 -5.29 -5.45
CA SER A 6 -11.34 -6.58 -5.65
C SER A 6 -12.39 -6.53 -6.77
N ASP A 7 -13.10 -5.41 -6.94
CA ASP A 7 -14.10 -5.24 -8.00
C ASP A 7 -13.47 -5.07 -9.37
N VAL A 8 -12.39 -4.29 -9.47
CA VAL A 8 -11.59 -4.16 -10.70
C VAL A 8 -11.02 -5.52 -11.09
N TYR A 9 -10.50 -6.26 -10.12
CA TYR A 9 -9.94 -7.58 -10.31
C TYR A 9 -10.98 -8.58 -10.86
N LYS A 10 -12.19 -8.61 -10.29
CA LYS A 10 -13.28 -9.48 -10.74
C LYS A 10 -13.84 -9.09 -12.11
N ARG A 11 -14.01 -7.79 -12.34
CA ARG A 11 -14.68 -7.30 -13.57
C ARG A 11 -13.75 -7.31 -14.78
N GLN A 12 -12.49 -6.91 -14.61
CA GLN A 12 -11.54 -6.79 -15.71
C GLN A 12 -10.69 -8.04 -15.92
N GLY A 13 -10.30 -8.73 -14.85
CA GLY A 13 -9.39 -9.86 -14.92
C GLY A 13 -10.05 -11.24 -14.91
N LYS A 14 -11.33 -11.35 -14.53
CA LYS A 14 -12.02 -12.65 -14.28
C LYS A 14 -11.25 -13.56 -13.31
N VAL A 15 -10.38 -12.99 -12.48
CA VAL A 15 -9.54 -13.72 -11.53
C VAL A 15 -10.20 -13.74 -10.16
N SER A 16 -10.22 -14.90 -9.51
CA SER A 16 -10.74 -15.01 -8.15
C SER A 16 -9.77 -14.34 -7.15
N PRO A 17 -10.25 -13.41 -6.30
CA PRO A 17 -9.41 -12.81 -5.25
C PRO A 17 -8.77 -13.84 -4.33
N LEU A 18 -9.49 -14.91 -3.99
CA LEU A 18 -8.96 -16.00 -3.16
C LEU A 18 -7.81 -16.75 -3.84
N ALA A 19 -7.91 -16.97 -5.16
CA ALA A 19 -6.84 -17.60 -5.93
C ALA A 19 -5.60 -16.70 -5.95
N HIS A 20 -5.79 -15.38 -6.09
CA HIS A 20 -4.69 -14.42 -6.03
C HIS A 20 -4.02 -14.38 -4.65
N PHE A 21 -4.80 -14.30 -3.58
CA PHE A 21 -4.27 -14.39 -2.22
C PHE A 21 -3.43 -15.66 -2.01
N LYS A 22 -3.92 -16.80 -2.51
CA LYS A 22 -3.19 -18.06 -2.45
C LYS A 22 -1.89 -18.02 -3.24
N ALA A 23 -1.90 -17.45 -4.44
CA ALA A 23 -0.73 -17.29 -5.29
C ALA A 23 0.34 -16.39 -4.65
N MET A 24 -0.10 -15.31 -3.97
CA MET A 24 0.77 -14.32 -3.35
C MET A 24 1.09 -14.60 -1.87
N ARG A 25 0.61 -15.71 -1.30
CA ARG A 25 0.74 -16.01 0.14
C ARG A 25 2.15 -15.83 0.69
N THR A 26 3.16 -16.36 0.00
CA THR A 26 4.55 -16.26 0.44
C THR A 26 5.05 -14.82 0.44
N ALA A 27 4.72 -14.03 -0.59
CA ALA A 27 5.07 -12.63 -0.66
C ALA A 27 4.38 -11.82 0.45
N LEU A 28 3.09 -12.07 0.71
CA LEU A 28 2.34 -11.37 1.76
C LEU A 28 2.88 -11.69 3.15
N LEU A 29 3.22 -12.94 3.43
CA LEU A 29 3.83 -13.33 4.71
C LEU A 29 5.24 -12.72 4.87
N THR A 30 6.02 -12.66 3.79
CA THR A 30 7.34 -12.00 3.80
C THR A 30 7.19 -10.51 4.04
N ALA A 31 6.25 -9.84 3.37
CA ALA A 31 5.95 -8.43 3.55
C ALA A 31 5.55 -8.12 5.00
N PHE A 32 4.66 -8.93 5.55
CA PHE A 32 4.25 -8.82 6.94
C PHE A 32 5.44 -9.00 7.90
N SER A 33 6.30 -9.98 7.67
CA SER A 33 7.45 -10.26 8.55
C SER A 33 8.54 -9.18 8.47
N THR A 34 8.81 -8.66 7.27
CA THR A 34 9.90 -7.69 7.06
C THR A 34 9.47 -6.25 7.31
N ALA A 35 8.17 -5.95 7.20
CA ALA A 35 7.60 -4.59 7.16
C ALA A 35 8.29 -3.70 6.10
N SER A 36 8.76 -4.29 5.00
CA SER A 36 9.47 -3.58 3.93
C SER A 36 9.05 -4.10 2.56
N SER A 37 8.36 -3.26 1.78
CA SER A 37 7.99 -3.57 0.39
C SER A 37 9.21 -3.78 -0.48
N SER A 38 10.27 -2.97 -0.27
CA SER A 38 11.54 -3.08 -1.01
C SER A 38 12.27 -4.40 -0.74
N ALA A 39 12.35 -4.81 0.53
CA ALA A 39 12.97 -6.08 0.90
C ALA A 39 12.16 -7.29 0.39
N THR A 40 10.84 -7.14 0.28
CA THR A 40 9.94 -8.20 -0.19
C THR A 40 9.91 -8.30 -1.73
N LEU A 41 10.33 -7.27 -2.45
CA LEU A 41 10.20 -7.17 -3.90
C LEU A 41 10.68 -8.41 -4.67
N PRO A 42 11.85 -9.03 -4.37
CA PRO A 42 12.29 -10.24 -5.08
C PRO A 42 11.32 -11.43 -4.91
N VAL A 43 10.73 -11.57 -3.72
CA VAL A 43 9.75 -12.63 -3.43
C VAL A 43 8.43 -12.33 -4.14
N THR A 44 7.99 -11.07 -4.13
CA THR A 44 6.80 -10.61 -4.85
C THR A 44 6.93 -10.90 -6.35
N MET A 45 8.07 -10.56 -6.94
CA MET A 45 8.35 -10.82 -8.37
C MET A 45 8.29 -12.30 -8.71
N ARG A 46 8.82 -13.17 -7.86
CA ARG A 46 8.76 -14.62 -8.05
C ARG A 46 7.33 -15.13 -7.95
N CYS A 47 6.61 -14.77 -6.89
CA CYS A 47 5.23 -15.22 -6.69
C CYS A 47 4.30 -14.80 -7.82
N ILE A 48 4.44 -13.56 -8.32
CA ILE A 48 3.56 -13.05 -9.38
C ILE A 48 3.83 -13.72 -10.74
N GLN A 49 5.09 -14.07 -11.02
CA GLN A 49 5.48 -14.76 -12.25
C GLN A 49 5.10 -16.25 -12.19
N ASP A 50 5.52 -16.96 -11.13
CA ASP A 50 5.41 -18.41 -11.05
C ASP A 50 3.98 -18.88 -10.71
N ASN A 51 3.26 -18.11 -9.86
CA ASN A 51 1.96 -18.54 -9.36
C ASN A 51 0.78 -17.82 -10.01
N ALA A 52 0.97 -16.55 -10.45
CA ALA A 52 -0.09 -15.77 -11.06
C ALA A 52 0.07 -15.61 -12.59
N GLY A 53 1.15 -16.12 -13.18
CA GLY A 53 1.36 -16.16 -14.62
C GLY A 53 1.64 -14.83 -15.30
N VAL A 54 2.04 -13.80 -14.53
CA VAL A 54 2.39 -12.48 -15.07
C VAL A 54 3.75 -12.55 -15.78
N SER A 55 3.85 -11.95 -16.96
CA SER A 55 5.09 -11.95 -17.74
C SER A 55 6.23 -11.26 -16.97
N LYS A 56 7.46 -11.76 -17.14
CA LYS A 56 8.65 -11.15 -16.54
C LYS A 56 8.78 -9.67 -16.90
N LYS A 57 8.46 -9.30 -18.13
CA LYS A 57 8.51 -7.91 -18.62
C LYS A 57 7.56 -7.02 -17.82
N THR A 58 6.30 -7.41 -17.66
CA THR A 58 5.30 -6.66 -16.88
C THR A 58 5.70 -6.59 -15.41
N ALA A 59 6.05 -7.71 -14.79
CA ALA A 59 6.44 -7.76 -13.40
C ALA A 59 7.66 -6.89 -13.08
N SER A 60 8.70 -6.94 -13.94
CA SER A 60 9.94 -6.17 -13.73
C SER A 60 9.76 -4.66 -13.87
N PHE A 61 8.73 -4.21 -14.55
CA PHE A 61 8.38 -2.79 -14.65
C PHE A 61 7.42 -2.35 -13.54
N THR A 62 6.34 -3.10 -13.37
CA THR A 62 5.22 -2.68 -12.51
C THR A 62 5.57 -2.75 -11.02
N LEU A 63 6.20 -3.85 -10.58
CA LEU A 63 6.41 -4.06 -9.14
C LEU A 63 7.46 -3.12 -8.51
N PRO A 64 8.61 -2.82 -9.14
CA PRO A 64 9.53 -1.82 -8.59
C PRO A 64 8.92 -0.43 -8.54
N LEU A 65 8.11 -0.05 -9.55
CA LEU A 65 7.39 1.22 -9.56
C LEU A 65 6.32 1.24 -8.46
N GLY A 66 5.52 0.18 -8.34
CA GLY A 66 4.49 0.03 -7.31
C GLY A 66 5.06 0.15 -5.91
N ALA A 67 6.16 -0.54 -5.62
CA ALA A 67 6.80 -0.52 -4.31
C ALA A 67 7.26 0.88 -3.83
N THR A 68 7.21 1.89 -4.70
CA THR A 68 7.56 3.28 -4.39
C THR A 68 6.40 4.27 -4.57
N VAL A 69 5.47 4.00 -5.50
CA VAL A 69 4.40 4.95 -5.88
C VAL A 69 3.02 4.47 -5.43
N ASN A 70 2.78 3.16 -5.42
CA ASN A 70 1.48 2.58 -5.09
C ASN A 70 1.44 2.08 -3.64
N MET A 71 1.42 3.02 -2.70
CA MET A 71 1.46 2.71 -1.27
C MET A 71 0.10 2.90 -0.59
N ASP A 72 -0.92 2.16 -1.04
CA ASP A 72 -2.30 2.23 -0.53
C ASP A 72 -2.39 1.96 0.97
N GLY A 73 -1.68 0.93 1.44
CA GLY A 73 -1.61 0.60 2.87
C GLY A 73 -0.95 1.71 3.69
N THR A 74 0.03 2.41 3.11
CA THR A 74 0.70 3.55 3.76
C THR A 74 -0.27 4.70 3.93
N ALA A 75 -0.95 5.11 2.87
CA ALA A 75 -1.95 6.17 2.93
C ALA A 75 -3.06 5.85 3.95
N LEU A 76 -3.56 4.62 3.95
CA LEU A 76 -4.56 4.16 4.91
C LEU A 76 -4.04 4.22 6.35
N TYR A 77 -2.83 3.75 6.59
CA TYR A 77 -2.22 3.77 7.92
C TYR A 77 -2.02 5.21 8.42
N GLU A 78 -1.50 6.09 7.58
CA GLU A 78 -1.30 7.50 7.93
C GLU A 78 -2.63 8.20 8.28
N CYS A 79 -3.67 8.00 7.48
CA CYS A 79 -5.01 8.57 7.76
C CYS A 79 -5.57 8.07 9.09
N VAL A 80 -5.56 6.75 9.30
CA VAL A 80 -6.12 6.15 10.52
C VAL A 80 -5.35 6.59 11.74
N ALA A 81 -4.01 6.59 11.68
CA ALA A 81 -3.15 6.99 12.78
C ALA A 81 -3.34 8.46 13.18
N VAL A 82 -3.41 9.36 12.19
CA VAL A 82 -3.62 10.81 12.45
C VAL A 82 -4.97 11.06 13.11
N ILE A 83 -6.04 10.48 12.57
CA ILE A 83 -7.39 10.67 13.11
C ILE A 83 -7.50 10.03 14.50
N PHE A 84 -6.92 8.84 14.69
CA PHE A 84 -6.90 8.17 15.99
C PHE A 84 -6.17 9.00 17.04
N VAL A 85 -4.98 9.50 16.72
CA VAL A 85 -4.19 10.35 17.64
C VAL A 85 -4.96 11.62 17.98
N ALA A 86 -5.58 12.29 17.01
CA ALA A 86 -6.40 13.48 17.27
C ALA A 86 -7.54 13.18 18.27
N GLN A 87 -8.23 12.04 18.11
CA GLN A 87 -9.27 11.60 19.03
C GLN A 87 -8.73 11.31 20.43
N VAL A 88 -7.58 10.66 20.55
CA VAL A 88 -6.94 10.33 21.84
C VAL A 88 -6.59 11.59 22.64
N VAL A 89 -6.13 12.65 21.97
CA VAL A 89 -5.81 13.94 22.63
C VAL A 89 -7.06 14.84 22.79
N GLY A 90 -8.25 14.36 22.43
CA GLY A 90 -9.49 15.10 22.56
C GLY A 90 -9.70 16.20 21.50
N PHE A 91 -8.89 16.20 20.44
CA PHE A 91 -9.01 17.15 19.33
C PHE A 91 -10.07 16.68 18.34
N GLN A 92 -11.15 17.46 18.20
CA GLN A 92 -12.25 17.17 17.28
C GLN A 92 -11.95 17.76 15.91
N MET A 93 -11.67 16.90 14.94
CA MET A 93 -11.49 17.31 13.55
C MET A 93 -12.85 17.45 12.86
N ASP A 94 -13.10 18.57 12.21
CA ASP A 94 -14.24 18.71 11.30
C ASP A 94 -14.01 17.95 9.98
N LEU A 95 -15.04 17.85 9.14
CA LEU A 95 -14.95 17.13 7.87
C LEU A 95 -13.91 17.72 6.90
N ALA A 96 -13.72 19.03 6.91
CA ALA A 96 -12.74 19.70 6.06
C ALA A 96 -11.31 19.34 6.49
N GLN A 97 -11.05 19.34 7.79
CA GLN A 97 -9.78 18.93 8.37
C GLN A 97 -9.47 17.45 8.08
N GLN A 98 -10.47 16.57 8.24
CA GLN A 98 -10.32 15.15 7.90
C GLN A 98 -9.99 14.96 6.41
N PHE A 99 -10.65 15.74 5.54
CA PHE A 99 -10.35 15.70 4.10
C PHE A 99 -8.92 16.15 3.78
N VAL A 100 -8.44 17.20 4.46
CA VAL A 100 -7.04 17.66 4.34
C VAL A 100 -6.07 16.58 4.80
N VAL A 101 -6.37 15.88 5.89
CA VAL A 101 -5.56 14.75 6.37
C VAL A 101 -5.49 13.64 5.31
N VAL A 102 -6.62 13.27 4.70
CA VAL A 102 -6.66 12.25 3.64
C VAL A 102 -5.81 12.67 2.45
N LEU A 103 -5.92 13.93 2.03
CA LEU A 103 -5.14 14.46 0.91
C LEU A 103 -3.63 14.47 1.21
N ALA A 104 -3.27 14.90 2.42
CA ALA A 104 -1.89 14.91 2.89
C ALA A 104 -1.31 13.48 2.95
N ALA A 105 -2.06 12.51 3.48
CA ALA A 105 -1.63 11.12 3.54
C ALA A 105 -1.45 10.50 2.14
N LEU A 106 -2.33 10.81 1.20
CA LEU A 106 -2.17 10.38 -0.20
C LEU A 106 -0.91 10.96 -0.84
N LEU A 107 -0.60 12.23 -0.59
CA LEU A 107 0.59 12.88 -1.13
C LEU A 107 1.88 12.37 -0.48
N THR A 108 1.88 12.19 0.83
CA THR A 108 3.06 11.70 1.57
C THR A 108 3.34 10.24 1.27
N SER A 109 2.31 9.40 1.12
CA SER A 109 2.47 7.98 0.84
C SER A 109 3.26 7.69 -0.44
N VAL A 110 3.14 8.54 -1.46
CA VAL A 110 3.90 8.43 -2.73
C VAL A 110 5.40 8.71 -2.52
N GLY A 111 5.77 9.48 -1.49
CA GLY A 111 7.16 9.86 -1.21
C GLY A 111 7.83 9.03 -0.11
N VAL A 112 7.08 8.22 0.62
CA VAL A 112 7.61 7.42 1.72
C VAL A 112 8.40 6.22 1.19
N ALA A 113 9.58 6.00 1.74
CA ALA A 113 10.39 4.83 1.38
C ALA A 113 9.74 3.52 1.85
N GLY A 114 9.86 2.46 1.06
CA GLY A 114 9.35 1.11 1.39
C GLY A 114 10.19 0.38 2.45
N ILE A 115 10.55 1.07 3.53
CA ILE A 115 11.34 0.58 4.67
C ILE A 115 10.51 0.61 5.97
N PRO A 116 10.87 -0.16 7.00
CA PRO A 116 10.13 -0.19 8.26
C PRO A 116 10.01 1.18 8.92
N SER A 117 8.85 1.46 9.52
CA SER A 117 8.51 2.67 10.29
C SER A 117 8.65 4.01 9.54
N ALA A 118 8.79 4.00 8.23
CA ALA A 118 8.93 5.23 7.44
C ALA A 118 7.69 6.13 7.52
N SER A 119 6.50 5.57 7.72
CA SER A 119 5.23 6.31 7.85
C SER A 119 5.15 7.17 9.11
N LEU A 120 5.89 6.87 10.16
CA LEU A 120 5.84 7.66 11.41
C LEU A 120 6.25 9.12 11.21
N VAL A 121 7.23 9.37 10.34
CA VAL A 121 7.65 10.73 10.00
C VAL A 121 6.52 11.47 9.28
N ALA A 122 5.87 10.82 8.33
CA ALA A 122 4.73 11.41 7.61
C ALA A 122 3.56 11.70 8.55
N ILE A 123 3.20 10.75 9.42
CA ILE A 123 2.15 10.92 10.43
C ILE A 123 2.46 12.13 11.33
N PHE A 124 3.72 12.27 11.78
CA PHE A 124 4.13 13.42 12.59
C PHE A 124 3.96 14.74 11.86
N ILE A 125 4.38 14.81 10.60
CA ILE A 125 4.25 16.01 9.78
C ILE A 125 2.78 16.38 9.58
N ILE A 126 1.92 15.39 9.29
CA ILE A 126 0.48 15.60 9.09
C ILE A 126 -0.18 16.10 10.38
N LEU A 127 0.10 15.47 11.53
CA LEU A 127 -0.42 15.87 12.84
C LEU A 127 -0.03 17.31 13.17
N LYS A 128 1.23 17.66 12.98
CA LYS A 128 1.73 19.01 13.26
C LYS A 128 1.07 20.06 12.37
N ASN A 129 0.91 19.77 11.08
CA ASN A 129 0.28 20.68 10.12
C ASN A 129 -1.23 20.79 10.32
N SER A 130 -1.87 19.77 10.89
CA SER A 130 -3.30 19.76 11.21
C SER A 130 -3.63 20.50 12.52
N GLY A 131 -2.61 21.04 13.22
CA GLY A 131 -2.80 21.80 14.46
C GLY A 131 -3.20 20.95 15.66
N VAL A 132 -2.95 19.63 15.63
CA VAL A 132 -3.27 18.72 16.74
C VAL A 132 -2.33 19.02 17.92
N PRO A 133 -2.86 19.40 19.09
CA PRO A 133 -2.02 19.70 20.25
C PRO A 133 -1.40 18.41 20.81
N GLY A 134 -0.17 18.50 21.28
CA GLY A 134 0.50 17.33 21.88
C GLY A 134 0.88 16.22 20.91
N ALA A 135 0.93 16.49 19.60
CA ALA A 135 1.29 15.52 18.56
C ALA A 135 2.60 14.76 18.86
N GLU A 136 3.57 15.43 19.47
CA GLU A 136 4.86 14.84 19.83
C GLU A 136 4.74 13.74 20.90
N ALA A 137 3.93 13.97 21.93
CA ALA A 137 3.68 12.96 22.97
C ALA A 137 2.81 11.81 22.43
N ALA A 138 1.87 12.12 21.57
CA ALA A 138 0.96 11.13 20.99
C ALA A 138 1.66 10.15 20.03
N ILE A 139 2.69 10.59 19.31
CA ILE A 139 3.51 9.69 18.47
C ILE A 139 4.26 8.66 19.33
N VAL A 140 4.70 9.02 20.51
CA VAL A 140 5.35 8.07 21.42
C VAL A 140 4.40 6.92 21.77
N ALA A 141 3.10 7.21 21.98
CA ALA A 141 2.09 6.17 22.20
C ALA A 141 1.89 5.29 20.94
N LEU A 142 1.97 5.86 19.75
CA LEU A 142 1.86 5.12 18.51
C LEU A 142 3.01 4.14 18.30
N LEU A 143 4.22 4.48 18.76
CA LEU A 143 5.39 3.59 18.67
C LEU A 143 5.17 2.22 19.30
N ALA A 144 4.34 2.12 20.33
CA ALA A 144 4.03 0.85 21.01
C ALA A 144 3.32 -0.16 20.09
N VAL A 145 2.54 0.31 19.14
CA VAL A 145 1.74 -0.52 18.21
C VAL A 145 2.21 -0.42 16.77
N ASP A 146 3.10 0.52 16.46
CA ASP A 146 3.59 0.80 15.11
C ASP A 146 4.07 -0.46 14.39
N ARG A 147 4.82 -1.32 15.09
CA ARG A 147 5.38 -2.51 14.46
C ARG A 147 4.33 -3.42 13.80
N LEU A 148 3.21 -3.69 14.49
CA LEU A 148 2.13 -4.53 13.97
C LEU A 148 1.37 -3.83 12.83
N LEU A 149 1.15 -2.53 12.99
CA LEU A 149 0.47 -1.72 11.98
C LEU A 149 1.32 -1.58 10.71
N ASP A 150 2.60 -1.37 10.87
CA ASP A 150 3.58 -1.27 9.79
C ASP A 150 3.72 -2.59 9.00
N MET A 151 3.75 -3.73 9.69
CA MET A 151 3.71 -5.06 9.08
C MET A 151 2.43 -5.25 8.24
N SER A 152 1.28 -4.87 8.78
CA SER A 152 -0.01 -4.96 8.10
C SER A 152 -0.08 -4.02 6.90
N ARG A 153 0.36 -2.78 7.05
CA ARG A 153 0.50 -1.78 6.00
C ARG A 153 1.29 -2.31 4.80
N THR A 154 2.43 -2.91 5.08
CA THR A 154 3.32 -3.44 4.04
C THR A 154 2.68 -4.60 3.27
N ALA A 155 1.97 -5.50 3.95
CA ALA A 155 1.25 -6.57 3.29
C ALA A 155 0.15 -6.02 2.36
N VAL A 156 -0.55 -4.95 2.75
CA VAL A 156 -1.55 -4.28 1.90
C VAL A 156 -0.89 -3.65 0.68
N ASN A 157 0.26 -2.97 0.83
CA ASN A 157 1.01 -2.39 -0.30
C ASN A 157 1.38 -3.48 -1.33
N VAL A 158 2.00 -4.57 -0.88
CA VAL A 158 2.41 -5.68 -1.76
C VAL A 158 1.20 -6.35 -2.44
N LEU A 159 0.06 -6.43 -1.75
CA LEU A 159 -1.17 -6.93 -2.36
C LEU A 159 -1.66 -5.99 -3.46
N GLY A 160 -1.72 -4.69 -3.23
CA GLY A 160 -2.09 -3.67 -4.22
C GLY A 160 -1.20 -3.74 -5.46
N ASP A 161 0.12 -3.76 -5.27
CA ASP A 161 1.10 -3.87 -6.35
C ASP A 161 0.89 -5.14 -7.20
N SER A 162 0.65 -6.27 -6.55
CA SER A 162 0.43 -7.54 -7.25
C SER A 162 -0.89 -7.56 -8.03
N CYS A 163 -1.95 -6.93 -7.50
CA CYS A 163 -3.20 -6.77 -8.23
C CYS A 163 -3.03 -5.89 -9.47
N ALA A 164 -2.33 -4.77 -9.35
CA ALA A 164 -2.01 -3.87 -10.47
C ALA A 164 -1.20 -4.60 -11.56
N ALA A 165 -0.20 -5.38 -11.18
CA ALA A 165 0.62 -6.16 -12.13
C ALA A 165 -0.20 -7.19 -12.91
N VAL A 166 -1.14 -7.89 -12.27
CA VAL A 166 -2.03 -8.83 -12.93
C VAL A 166 -2.98 -8.12 -13.90
N VAL A 167 -3.60 -7.02 -13.48
CA VAL A 167 -4.51 -6.24 -14.35
C VAL A 167 -3.77 -5.73 -15.58
N LEU A 168 -2.59 -5.16 -15.42
CA LEU A 168 -1.76 -4.68 -16.53
C LEU A 168 -1.33 -5.82 -17.47
N SER A 169 -0.99 -6.99 -16.92
CA SER A 169 -0.66 -8.17 -17.72
C SER A 169 -1.83 -8.60 -18.61
N LEU A 170 -3.06 -8.59 -18.07
CA LEU A 170 -4.25 -8.98 -18.81
C LEU A 170 -4.61 -7.99 -19.92
N ILE A 171 -4.43 -6.69 -19.69
CA ILE A 171 -4.64 -5.66 -20.72
C ILE A 171 -3.66 -5.85 -21.87
N HIS A 172 -2.39 -6.12 -21.61
CA HIS A 172 -1.37 -6.31 -22.64
C HIS A 172 -1.50 -7.64 -23.41
N ILE A 173 -2.07 -8.67 -22.80
CA ILE A 173 -2.36 -9.94 -23.49
C ILE A 173 -3.54 -9.79 -24.45
N SER A 174 -4.50 -8.93 -24.13
CA SER A 174 -5.68 -8.68 -24.99
C SER A 174 -5.43 -7.70 -26.12
N GLU A 175 -4.32 -6.98 -26.14
CA GLU A 175 -3.89 -6.20 -27.31
C GLU A 175 -3.20 -7.15 -28.31
N PRO A 176 -3.76 -7.36 -29.53
CA PRO A 176 -3.05 -8.11 -30.57
C PRO A 176 -1.76 -7.36 -30.85
N THR A 177 -0.64 -8.06 -30.71
CA THR A 177 0.68 -7.57 -31.14
C THR A 177 0.51 -6.97 -32.53
N ARG A 178 0.58 -5.63 -32.64
CA ARG A 178 0.74 -4.96 -33.90
C ARG A 178 2.05 -5.50 -34.46
N ARG A 179 1.99 -6.48 -35.35
CA ARG A 179 3.15 -6.91 -36.12
C ARG A 179 3.50 -5.71 -36.97
N ASP A 180 4.59 -5.05 -36.63
CA ASP A 180 5.22 -4.11 -37.54
C ASP A 180 5.61 -4.90 -38.80
N PRO A 181 5.35 -4.35 -39.97
CA PRO A 181 5.62 -4.99 -41.25
C PRO A 181 7.10 -5.22 -41.53
#